data_a15ee8fe0197d3fdf0f469efdb1275f7
#
_entry.id   a15ee8fe0197d3fdf0f469efdb1275f7
#
_cell.length_a   1.000
_cell.length_b   1.000
_cell.length_c   1.000
_cell.angle_alpha   90.00
_cell.angle_beta   90.00
_cell.angle_gamma   90.00
#
_symmetry.space_group_name_H-M   'P 1'
#
loop_
_entity.id
_entity.type
_entity.pdbx_description
1 polymer ?
#
loop_
_entity_poly.entity_id
_entity_poly.type
_entity_poly.pdbx_seq_one_letter_code
_entity_poly.pdbx_strand_id
1 'polypeptide(L)'
;QYYLMPNQIVEHQNPDYTRANEVMDGREKKLFAAAQEYKRTGILPDAFHVGVHGEFIVDVACSLAFNLRSRHLVMVENRGAITNLPYDAMVEVPAYITSEGPEPMRIGRVPLFHQTLLQQQLASEQLLVEATIEGSYEKALQAFTLNRTVPTMAHAKAILDEMIEANRDYWPALQKAWQNGETVKK
;
A
#
# COMPACT_ATOMS: atom_id res chain seq x y z
N GLN A 1 -9.08 11.27 -3.36
CA GLN A 1 -9.41 11.32 -4.81
C GLN A 1 -9.51 9.92 -5.40
N TYR A 2 -8.47 9.07 -5.32
CA TYR A 2 -8.42 7.74 -5.94
C TYR A 2 -9.61 6.85 -5.61
N TYR A 3 -10.04 6.80 -4.36
CA TYR A 3 -11.12 5.92 -3.91
C TYR A 3 -12.53 6.47 -4.08
N LEU A 4 -12.70 7.78 -4.21
CA LEU A 4 -14.01 8.41 -4.26
C LEU A 4 -14.33 9.03 -5.63
N MET A 5 -13.30 9.37 -6.40
CA MET A 5 -13.43 10.02 -7.71
C MET A 5 -12.47 9.40 -8.73
N PRO A 6 -12.50 8.06 -8.93
CA PRO A 6 -11.51 7.39 -9.80
C PRO A 6 -11.56 7.89 -11.25
N ASN A 7 -12.74 8.22 -11.78
CA ASN A 7 -12.87 8.70 -13.16
C ASN A 7 -12.06 9.98 -13.39
N GLN A 8 -12.07 10.93 -12.44
CA GLN A 8 -11.31 12.17 -12.57
C GLN A 8 -9.79 11.93 -12.59
N ILE A 9 -9.34 10.86 -11.91
CA ILE A 9 -7.93 10.50 -11.93
C ILE A 9 -7.56 9.85 -13.25
N VAL A 10 -8.41 8.91 -13.74
CA VAL A 10 -8.17 8.19 -15.00
C VAL A 10 -8.09 9.14 -16.20
N GLU A 11 -8.96 10.15 -16.26
CA GLU A 11 -8.97 11.16 -17.32
C GLU A 11 -7.63 11.92 -17.47
N HIS A 12 -6.84 12.01 -16.39
CA HIS A 12 -5.56 12.72 -16.36
C HIS A 12 -4.34 11.78 -16.38
N GLN A 13 -4.55 10.46 -16.46
CA GLN A 13 -3.47 9.49 -16.51
C GLN A 13 -3.07 9.17 -17.95
N ASN A 14 -1.78 8.99 -18.16
CA ASN A 14 -1.26 8.46 -19.41
C ASN A 14 -1.04 6.94 -19.25
N PRO A 15 -1.82 6.06 -19.94
CA PRO A 15 -1.67 4.62 -19.81
C PRO A 15 -0.32 4.11 -20.33
N ASP A 16 0.31 4.83 -21.27
CA ASP A 16 1.59 4.44 -21.86
C ASP A 16 2.80 4.91 -21.02
N TYR A 17 2.59 5.83 -20.10
CA TYR A 17 3.63 6.37 -19.23
C TYR A 17 3.08 6.62 -17.82
N THR A 18 3.14 5.60 -17.01
CA THR A 18 2.58 5.61 -15.64
C THR A 18 3.48 6.32 -14.64
N ARG A 19 2.97 6.56 -13.44
CA ARG A 19 3.77 7.09 -12.33
C ARG A 19 5.00 6.22 -12.01
N ALA A 20 4.92 4.91 -12.21
CA ALA A 20 6.06 4.01 -12.03
C ALA A 20 7.17 4.33 -13.04
N ASN A 21 6.84 4.52 -14.31
CA ASN A 21 7.79 4.93 -15.34
C ASN A 21 8.44 6.27 -15.01
N GLU A 22 7.65 7.26 -14.62
CA GLU A 22 8.14 8.60 -14.23
C GLU A 22 9.15 8.52 -13.08
N VAL A 23 8.85 7.70 -12.06
CA VAL A 23 9.73 7.50 -10.90
C VAL A 23 11.02 6.78 -11.30
N MET A 24 10.92 5.72 -12.11
CA MET A 24 12.09 4.95 -12.57
C MET A 24 13.01 5.81 -13.42
N ASP A 25 12.47 6.55 -14.39
CA ASP A 25 13.27 7.38 -15.32
C ASP A 25 13.87 8.60 -14.63
N GLY A 26 13.18 9.16 -13.65
CA GLY A 26 13.57 10.41 -12.99
C GLY A 26 14.54 10.25 -11.83
N ARG A 27 14.35 9.27 -10.98
CA ARG A 27 15.11 9.13 -9.72
C ARG A 27 16.57 8.80 -9.94
N GLU A 28 16.85 7.81 -10.75
CA GLU A 28 18.21 7.33 -10.98
C GLU A 28 19.06 8.42 -11.62
N LYS A 29 18.60 9.02 -12.70
CA LYS A 29 19.31 10.11 -13.39
C LYS A 29 19.59 11.30 -12.48
N LYS A 30 18.60 11.68 -11.68
CA LYS A 30 18.73 12.81 -10.75
C LYS A 30 19.75 12.54 -9.65
N LEU A 31 19.73 11.34 -9.06
CA LEU A 31 20.67 10.96 -8.00
C LEU A 31 22.10 10.82 -8.50
N PHE A 32 22.30 10.19 -9.66
CA PHE A 32 23.65 10.08 -10.24
C PHE A 32 24.23 11.44 -10.66
N ALA A 33 23.44 12.32 -11.25
CA ALA A 33 23.87 13.67 -11.58
C ALA A 33 24.28 14.46 -10.32
N ALA A 34 23.48 14.38 -9.26
CA ALA A 34 23.77 15.02 -7.98
C ALA A 34 25.03 14.43 -7.31
N ALA A 35 25.25 13.13 -7.39
CA ALA A 35 26.46 12.49 -6.87
C ALA A 35 27.73 12.93 -7.62
N GLN A 36 27.64 13.08 -8.94
CA GLN A 36 28.74 13.60 -9.74
C GLN A 36 29.03 15.08 -9.43
N GLU A 37 27.98 15.87 -9.25
CA GLU A 37 28.13 17.27 -8.84
C GLU A 37 28.79 17.40 -7.48
N TYR A 38 28.38 16.59 -6.51
CA TYR A 38 29.03 16.56 -5.20
C TYR A 38 30.50 16.18 -5.30
N LYS A 39 30.86 15.17 -6.08
CA LYS A 39 32.27 14.78 -6.30
C LYS A 39 33.09 15.91 -6.91
N ARG A 40 32.51 16.73 -7.76
CA ARG A 40 33.19 17.85 -8.44
C ARG A 40 33.33 19.07 -7.56
N THR A 41 32.32 19.39 -6.74
CA THR A 41 32.22 20.67 -6.01
C THR A 41 32.50 20.56 -4.52
N GLY A 42 32.30 19.36 -3.94
CA GLY A 42 32.27 19.16 -2.47
C GLY A 42 31.05 19.77 -1.78
N ILE A 43 30.12 20.36 -2.54
CA ILE A 43 28.89 20.98 -2.03
C ILE A 43 27.76 19.98 -2.15
N LEU A 44 27.00 19.76 -1.05
CA LEU A 44 25.87 18.83 -1.04
C LEU A 44 24.71 19.40 -1.88
N PRO A 45 24.35 18.74 -3.02
CA PRO A 45 23.23 19.20 -3.83
C PRO A 45 21.88 19.05 -3.13
N ASP A 46 20.90 19.89 -3.49
CA ASP A 46 19.54 19.85 -2.96
C ASP A 46 18.85 18.49 -3.16
N ALA A 47 19.24 17.75 -4.17
CA ALA A 47 18.72 16.40 -4.41
C ALA A 47 19.01 15.40 -3.28
N PHE A 48 19.98 15.68 -2.40
CA PHE A 48 20.30 14.89 -1.20
C PHE A 48 19.70 15.46 0.08
N HIS A 49 18.98 16.59 0.01
CA HIS A 49 18.24 17.06 1.17
C HIS A 49 17.19 16.03 1.59
N VAL A 50 17.30 15.62 2.84
CA VAL A 50 16.37 14.69 3.48
C VAL A 50 15.04 15.42 3.66
N GLY A 51 14.01 15.01 2.95
CA GLY A 51 12.67 15.58 3.13
C GLY A 51 12.00 15.05 4.40
N VAL A 52 10.78 15.54 4.65
CA VAL A 52 9.94 15.20 5.82
C VAL A 52 9.89 13.68 6.10
N HIS A 53 9.94 12.83 5.08
CA HIS A 53 9.95 11.37 5.26
C HIS A 53 11.23 10.86 5.93
N GLY A 54 12.37 11.44 5.61
CA GLY A 54 13.63 11.04 6.25
C GLY A 54 13.71 11.52 7.69
N GLU A 55 13.24 12.73 7.98
CA GLU A 55 13.12 13.24 9.34
C GLU A 55 12.22 12.33 10.17
N PHE A 56 11.05 11.95 9.64
CA PHE A 56 10.14 11.02 10.31
C PHE A 56 10.82 9.67 10.64
N ILE A 57 11.58 9.10 9.71
CA ILE A 57 12.28 7.82 9.93
C ILE A 57 13.30 7.95 11.05
N VAL A 58 14.07 9.04 11.06
CA VAL A 58 15.08 9.31 12.10
C VAL A 58 14.41 9.54 13.45
N ASP A 59 13.33 10.31 13.52
CA ASP A 59 12.60 10.58 14.75
C ASP A 59 12.02 9.31 15.37
N VAL A 60 11.43 8.44 14.54
CA VAL A 60 10.94 7.13 14.99
C VAL A 60 12.09 6.26 15.50
N ALA A 61 13.21 6.20 14.77
CA ALA A 61 14.39 5.44 15.18
C ALA A 61 14.97 5.97 16.52
N CYS A 62 15.08 7.27 16.69
CA CYS A 62 15.52 7.89 17.94
C CYS A 62 14.56 7.59 19.09
N SER A 63 13.25 7.63 18.82
CA SER A 63 12.25 7.33 19.85
C SER A 63 12.35 5.88 20.32
N LEU A 64 12.55 4.93 19.41
CA LEU A 64 12.82 3.53 19.74
C LEU A 64 14.12 3.36 20.53
N ALA A 65 15.23 3.95 20.03
CA ALA A 65 16.56 3.76 20.61
C ALA A 65 16.71 4.39 22.01
N PHE A 66 16.09 5.55 22.23
CA PHE A 66 16.25 6.35 23.43
C PHE A 66 15.01 6.44 24.32
N ASN A 67 13.97 5.68 23.99
CA ASN A 67 12.68 5.67 24.69
C ASN A 67 12.08 7.08 24.89
N LEU A 68 12.09 7.89 23.82
CA LEU A 68 11.65 9.29 23.90
C LEU A 68 10.13 9.43 24.05
N ARG A 69 9.36 8.36 23.78
CA ARG A 69 7.89 8.35 23.83
C ARG A 69 7.27 9.43 22.95
N SER A 70 7.90 9.73 21.82
CA SER A 70 7.38 10.68 20.85
C SER A 70 6.14 10.12 20.16
N ARG A 71 5.22 11.00 19.78
CA ARG A 71 3.96 10.62 19.12
C ARG A 71 4.12 10.68 17.62
N HIS A 72 3.83 9.56 16.94
CA HIS A 72 3.85 9.43 15.49
C HIS A 72 2.59 8.75 14.98
N LEU A 73 2.25 9.00 13.71
CA LEU A 73 1.22 8.26 13.00
C LEU A 73 1.88 7.03 12.38
N VAL A 74 1.48 5.84 12.79
CA VAL A 74 2.13 4.58 12.38
C VAL A 74 1.11 3.48 12.13
N MET A 75 1.48 2.54 11.27
CA MET A 75 0.72 1.31 11.03
C MET A 75 0.96 0.32 12.17
N VAL A 76 -0.13 -0.12 12.81
CA VAL A 76 -0.12 -1.07 13.91
C VAL A 76 -1.33 -2.00 13.86
N GLU A 77 -1.24 -3.13 14.54
CA GLU A 77 -2.42 -3.95 14.79
C GLU A 77 -3.43 -3.17 15.65
N ASN A 78 -4.71 -3.20 15.26
CA ASN A 78 -5.76 -2.38 15.86
C ASN A 78 -5.88 -2.57 17.38
N ARG A 79 -5.93 -3.80 17.86
CA ARG A 79 -6.07 -4.15 19.28
C ARG A 79 -7.11 -3.32 20.03
N GLY A 80 -8.15 -2.87 19.31
CA GLY A 80 -9.23 -2.05 19.85
C GLY A 80 -8.94 -0.55 19.89
N ALA A 81 -7.88 -0.07 19.25
CA ALA A 81 -7.63 1.38 19.08
C ALA A 81 -8.79 2.04 18.34
N ILE A 82 -9.28 1.41 17.26
CA ILE A 82 -10.53 1.75 16.57
C ILE A 82 -11.57 0.67 16.94
N THR A 83 -12.55 1.02 17.76
CA THR A 83 -13.42 0.04 18.43
C THR A 83 -14.43 -0.65 17.52
N ASN A 84 -14.68 -0.14 16.32
CA ASN A 84 -15.60 -0.70 15.33
C ASN A 84 -14.90 -1.24 14.06
N LEU A 85 -13.62 -1.57 14.17
CA LEU A 85 -12.88 -2.37 13.21
C LEU A 85 -12.43 -3.70 13.84
N PRO A 86 -12.11 -4.74 13.05
CA PRO A 86 -11.59 -6.00 13.56
C PRO A 86 -10.35 -5.79 14.44
N TYR A 87 -10.21 -6.65 15.45
CA TYR A 87 -9.15 -6.53 16.45
C TYR A 87 -7.74 -6.70 15.87
N ASP A 88 -7.62 -7.58 14.88
CA ASP A 88 -6.41 -7.96 14.15
C ASP A 88 -6.16 -7.12 12.89
N ALA A 89 -7.03 -6.16 12.58
CA ALA A 89 -6.84 -5.28 11.44
C ALA A 89 -5.57 -4.43 11.60
N MET A 90 -4.82 -4.24 10.51
CA MET A 90 -3.75 -3.24 10.49
C MET A 90 -4.36 -1.86 10.25
N VAL A 91 -4.06 -0.93 11.15
CA VAL A 91 -4.62 0.43 11.14
C VAL A 91 -3.53 1.47 11.30
N GLU A 92 -3.70 2.61 10.63
CA GLU A 92 -2.83 3.77 10.82
C GLU A 92 -3.44 4.68 11.88
N VAL A 93 -2.79 4.73 13.04
CA VAL A 93 -3.25 5.52 14.18
C VAL A 93 -2.08 6.25 14.86
N PRO A 94 -2.34 7.36 15.58
CA PRO A 94 -1.34 7.93 16.46
C PRO A 94 -0.93 6.92 17.53
N ALA A 95 0.37 6.78 17.72
CA ALA A 95 0.96 5.95 18.77
C ALA A 95 2.12 6.66 19.45
N TYR A 96 2.37 6.35 20.71
CA TYR A 96 3.62 6.69 21.35
C TYR A 96 4.66 5.62 21.00
N ILE A 97 5.82 6.07 20.52
CA ILE A 97 6.91 5.16 20.18
C ILE A 97 7.85 5.04 21.37
N THR A 98 7.92 3.84 21.92
CA THR A 98 8.77 3.50 23.08
C THR A 98 9.87 2.53 22.67
N SER A 99 10.82 2.23 23.55
CA SER A 99 11.83 1.20 23.33
C SER A 99 11.26 -0.20 23.11
N GLU A 100 10.02 -0.45 23.58
CA GLU A 100 9.30 -1.71 23.41
C GLU A 100 8.46 -1.76 22.10
N GLY A 101 8.43 -0.65 21.37
CA GLY A 101 7.65 -0.49 20.15
C GLY A 101 6.50 0.51 20.28
N PRO A 102 5.55 0.49 19.34
CA PRO A 102 4.43 1.42 19.32
C PRO A 102 3.35 1.07 20.35
N GLU A 103 2.92 2.08 21.10
CA GLU A 103 1.75 2.04 22.00
C GLU A 103 0.59 2.81 21.34
N PRO A 104 -0.37 2.14 20.67
CA PRO A 104 -1.45 2.80 19.96
C PRO A 104 -2.35 3.60 20.90
N MET A 105 -2.72 4.80 20.46
CA MET A 105 -3.70 5.62 21.16
C MET A 105 -5.12 5.12 20.85
N ARG A 106 -6.01 5.18 21.82
CA ARG A 106 -7.44 4.87 21.61
C ARG A 106 -8.11 5.98 20.83
N ILE A 107 -8.62 5.64 19.65
CA ILE A 107 -9.35 6.56 18.75
C ILE A 107 -10.86 6.50 19.02
N GLY A 108 -11.35 5.33 19.48
CA GLY A 108 -12.78 5.09 19.65
C GLY A 108 -13.45 4.65 18.34
N ARG A 109 -14.72 5.03 18.17
CA ARG A 109 -15.49 4.68 16.95
C ARG A 109 -15.22 5.66 15.83
N VAL A 110 -14.95 5.17 14.65
CA VAL A 110 -14.98 5.98 13.41
C VAL A 110 -16.41 6.07 12.88
N PRO A 111 -16.80 7.18 12.22
CA PRO A 111 -18.13 7.31 11.61
C PRO A 111 -18.42 6.21 10.59
N LEU A 112 -19.69 5.85 10.42
CA LEU A 112 -20.15 4.73 9.59
C LEU A 112 -19.58 4.77 8.16
N PHE A 113 -19.57 5.94 7.55
CA PHE A 113 -19.02 6.10 6.20
C PHE A 113 -17.56 5.67 6.11
N HIS A 114 -16.72 6.16 7.01
CA HIS A 114 -15.28 5.80 7.07
C HIS A 114 -15.08 4.32 7.45
N GLN A 115 -15.87 3.82 8.40
CA GLN A 115 -15.85 2.41 8.78
C GLN A 115 -16.09 1.51 7.56
N THR A 116 -17.10 1.81 6.76
CA THR A 116 -17.44 1.00 5.57
C THR A 116 -16.30 0.99 4.54
N LEU A 117 -15.69 2.16 4.30
CA LEU A 117 -14.55 2.26 3.39
C LEU A 117 -13.34 1.46 3.87
N LEU A 118 -13.02 1.58 5.15
CA LEU A 118 -11.90 0.85 5.77
C LEU A 118 -12.14 -0.66 5.76
N GLN A 119 -13.37 -1.11 6.10
CA GLN A 119 -13.72 -2.53 6.09
C GLN A 119 -13.69 -3.13 4.68
N GLN A 120 -14.16 -2.40 3.67
CA GLN A 120 -14.09 -2.86 2.28
C GLN A 120 -12.63 -3.03 1.82
N GLN A 121 -11.76 -2.06 2.13
CA GLN A 121 -10.35 -2.13 1.79
C GLN A 121 -9.67 -3.30 2.52
N LEU A 122 -9.91 -3.43 3.83
CA LEU A 122 -9.38 -4.53 4.64
C LEU A 122 -9.78 -5.90 4.07
N ALA A 123 -11.06 -6.08 3.71
CA ALA A 123 -11.54 -7.33 3.11
C ALA A 123 -10.85 -7.61 1.76
N SER A 124 -10.67 -6.59 0.91
CA SER A 124 -9.93 -6.73 -0.35
C SER A 124 -8.50 -7.19 -0.12
N GLU A 125 -7.79 -6.60 0.82
CA GLU A 125 -6.40 -6.94 1.13
C GLU A 125 -6.26 -8.34 1.75
N GLN A 126 -7.12 -8.70 2.70
CA GLN A 126 -7.11 -10.03 3.32
C GLN A 126 -7.38 -11.13 2.30
N LEU A 127 -8.39 -10.95 1.45
CA LEU A 127 -8.70 -11.90 0.37
C LEU A 127 -7.53 -12.05 -0.62
N LEU A 128 -6.82 -10.97 -0.91
CA LEU A 128 -5.67 -11.03 -1.82
C LEU A 128 -4.50 -11.81 -1.20
N VAL A 129 -4.23 -11.61 0.09
CA VAL A 129 -3.20 -12.36 0.82
C VAL A 129 -3.57 -13.85 0.87
N GLU A 130 -4.80 -14.19 1.26
CA GLU A 130 -5.29 -15.56 1.28
C GLU A 130 -5.21 -16.20 -0.12
N ALA A 131 -5.66 -15.49 -1.15
CA ALA A 131 -5.60 -15.95 -2.53
C ALA A 131 -4.17 -16.30 -2.97
N THR A 132 -3.21 -15.49 -2.58
CA THR A 132 -1.80 -15.70 -2.92
C THR A 132 -1.22 -16.93 -2.19
N ILE A 133 -1.54 -17.10 -0.90
CA ILE A 133 -1.07 -18.23 -0.10
C ILE A 133 -1.72 -19.56 -0.55
N GLU A 134 -3.02 -19.54 -0.80
CA GLU A 134 -3.81 -20.73 -1.15
C GLU A 134 -3.76 -21.05 -2.66
N GLY A 135 -3.35 -20.12 -3.50
CA GLY A 135 -3.44 -20.22 -4.96
C GLY A 135 -4.89 -20.13 -5.47
N SER A 136 -5.76 -19.40 -4.78
CA SER A 136 -7.18 -19.32 -5.12
C SER A 136 -7.49 -18.18 -6.06
N TYR A 137 -7.81 -18.51 -7.33
CA TYR A 137 -8.26 -17.53 -8.32
C TYR A 137 -9.57 -16.83 -7.89
N GLU A 138 -10.51 -17.60 -7.30
CA GLU A 138 -11.79 -17.05 -6.85
C GLU A 138 -11.62 -15.97 -5.79
N LYS A 139 -10.78 -16.22 -4.75
CA LYS A 139 -10.47 -15.21 -3.74
C LYS A 139 -9.77 -13.99 -4.33
N ALA A 140 -8.85 -14.20 -5.27
CA ALA A 140 -8.21 -13.09 -5.98
C ALA A 140 -9.23 -12.23 -6.74
N LEU A 141 -10.16 -12.86 -7.46
CA LEU A 141 -11.23 -12.15 -8.16
C LEU A 141 -12.16 -11.39 -7.21
N GLN A 142 -12.50 -11.98 -6.06
CA GLN A 142 -13.27 -11.31 -5.01
C GLN A 142 -12.51 -10.10 -4.46
N ALA A 143 -11.21 -10.25 -4.19
CA ALA A 143 -10.36 -9.16 -3.72
C ALA A 143 -10.33 -7.98 -4.69
N PHE A 144 -10.09 -8.25 -5.98
CA PHE A 144 -10.10 -7.23 -7.04
C PHE A 144 -11.47 -6.57 -7.21
N THR A 145 -12.56 -7.36 -7.07
CA THR A 145 -13.93 -6.83 -7.16
C THR A 145 -14.26 -5.88 -6.00
N LEU A 146 -13.72 -6.14 -4.81
CA LEU A 146 -13.89 -5.27 -3.66
C LEU A 146 -13.01 -4.01 -3.70
N ASN A 147 -11.97 -3.99 -4.53
CA ASN A 147 -11.10 -2.83 -4.61
C ASN A 147 -11.86 -1.63 -5.20
N ARG A 148 -11.85 -0.53 -4.48
CA ARG A 148 -12.64 0.67 -4.86
C ARG A 148 -12.18 1.37 -6.13
N THR A 149 -11.00 1.08 -6.61
CA THR A 149 -10.50 1.61 -7.89
C THR A 149 -10.94 0.78 -9.09
N VAL A 150 -11.59 -0.38 -8.85
CA VAL A 150 -12.08 -1.29 -9.89
C VAL A 150 -13.60 -1.13 -10.03
N PRO A 151 -14.09 -0.67 -11.20
CA PRO A 151 -15.48 -0.28 -11.35
C PRO A 151 -16.48 -1.45 -11.34
N THR A 152 -16.10 -2.60 -11.90
CA THR A 152 -16.97 -3.78 -12.03
C THR A 152 -16.20 -5.08 -11.92
N MET A 153 -16.91 -6.18 -11.63
CA MET A 153 -16.33 -7.52 -11.62
C MET A 153 -15.73 -7.93 -12.99
N ALA A 154 -16.29 -7.43 -14.09
CA ALA A 154 -15.73 -7.68 -15.41
C ALA A 154 -14.35 -7.02 -15.59
N HIS A 155 -14.18 -5.80 -15.10
CA HIS A 155 -12.87 -5.15 -15.06
C HIS A 155 -11.93 -5.85 -14.09
N ALA A 156 -12.42 -6.26 -12.91
CA ALA A 156 -11.62 -7.02 -11.94
C ALA A 156 -11.04 -8.29 -12.59
N LYS A 157 -11.88 -9.04 -13.32
CA LYS A 157 -11.45 -10.24 -14.03
C LYS A 157 -10.39 -9.94 -15.11
N ALA A 158 -10.63 -8.95 -15.95
CA ALA A 158 -9.69 -8.59 -17.01
C ALA A 158 -8.32 -8.17 -16.44
N ILE A 159 -8.32 -7.30 -15.44
CA ILE A 159 -7.09 -6.84 -14.76
C ILE A 159 -6.37 -8.03 -14.11
N LEU A 160 -7.09 -8.89 -13.39
CA LEU A 160 -6.50 -10.05 -12.71
C LEU A 160 -5.87 -11.02 -13.71
N ASP A 161 -6.54 -11.32 -14.80
CA ASP A 161 -6.04 -12.25 -15.83
C ASP A 161 -4.74 -11.72 -16.47
N GLU A 162 -4.70 -10.44 -16.83
CA GLU A 162 -3.49 -9.79 -17.36
C GLU A 162 -2.36 -9.76 -16.32
N MET A 163 -2.67 -9.47 -15.06
CA MET A 163 -1.67 -9.44 -13.99
C MET A 163 -1.09 -10.82 -13.68
N ILE A 164 -1.91 -11.88 -13.70
CA ILE A 164 -1.42 -13.27 -13.52
C ILE A 164 -0.45 -13.65 -14.63
N GLU A 165 -0.78 -13.34 -15.89
CA GLU A 165 0.12 -13.62 -17.00
C GLU A 165 1.42 -12.81 -16.92
N ALA A 166 1.35 -11.52 -16.62
CA ALA A 166 2.51 -10.66 -16.50
C ALA A 166 3.41 -11.02 -15.31
N ASN A 167 2.85 -11.59 -14.25
CA ASN A 167 3.56 -11.94 -13.01
C ASN A 167 3.68 -13.47 -12.78
N ARG A 168 3.59 -14.27 -13.82
CA ARG A 168 3.57 -15.73 -13.75
C ARG A 168 4.71 -16.35 -12.94
N ASP A 169 5.90 -15.74 -12.98
CA ASP A 169 7.09 -16.22 -12.27
C ASP A 169 7.03 -15.90 -10.76
N TYR A 170 6.19 -14.94 -10.37
CA TYR A 170 6.00 -14.49 -8.99
C TYR A 170 4.72 -15.02 -8.34
N TRP A 171 3.73 -15.42 -9.17
CA TRP A 171 2.43 -15.96 -8.71
C TRP A 171 2.15 -17.37 -9.26
N PRO A 172 3.05 -18.34 -9.06
CA PRO A 172 2.93 -19.66 -9.69
C PRO A 172 1.68 -20.44 -9.26
N ALA A 173 1.21 -20.25 -8.02
CA ALA A 173 0.00 -20.93 -7.53
C ALA A 173 -1.27 -20.38 -8.18
N LEU A 174 -1.40 -19.06 -8.30
CA LEU A 174 -2.52 -18.40 -8.98
C LEU A 174 -2.53 -18.70 -10.48
N GLN A 175 -1.38 -18.74 -11.12
CA GLN A 175 -1.25 -19.11 -12.53
C GLN A 175 -1.74 -20.54 -12.78
N LYS A 176 -1.36 -21.49 -11.91
CA LYS A 176 -1.81 -22.87 -12.03
C LYS A 176 -3.33 -22.98 -11.88
N ALA A 177 -3.92 -22.30 -10.92
CA ALA A 177 -5.37 -22.25 -10.71
C ALA A 177 -6.10 -21.64 -11.92
N TRP A 178 -5.59 -20.55 -12.45
CA TRP A 178 -6.12 -19.88 -13.64
C TRP A 178 -6.07 -20.77 -14.90
N GLN A 179 -4.96 -21.46 -15.16
CA GLN A 179 -4.78 -22.37 -16.29
C GLN A 179 -5.68 -23.61 -16.21
N ASN A 180 -5.94 -24.11 -15.00
CA ASN A 180 -6.80 -25.27 -14.78
C ASN A 180 -8.30 -24.95 -14.95
N GLY A 181 -8.66 -23.70 -15.24
CA GLY A 181 -10.05 -23.29 -15.43
C GLY A 181 -10.88 -23.30 -14.15
N GLU A 182 -10.25 -23.09 -12.97
CA GLU A 182 -10.95 -22.83 -11.71
C GLU A 182 -11.67 -21.48 -11.75
N THR A 183 -12.13 -21.10 -12.95
CA THR A 183 -13.11 -20.04 -13.12
C THR A 183 -14.42 -20.49 -12.52
N VAL A 184 -15.00 -19.64 -11.67
CA VAL A 184 -16.34 -19.75 -11.09
C VAL A 184 -17.25 -20.56 -12.01
N LYS A 185 -17.52 -21.82 -11.63
CA LYS A 185 -18.58 -22.59 -12.26
C LYS A 185 -19.87 -21.81 -12.02
N LYS A 186 -20.52 -21.40 -13.10
CA LYS A 186 -21.80 -20.70 -13.09
C LYS A 186 -22.84 -21.45 -12.29
#